data_3477ea5eea8cdbbc9bdc5b7093537ed9
#
_entry.id   3477ea5eea8cdbbc9bdc5b7093537ed9
#
_cell.length_a   1.000
_cell.length_b   1.000
_cell.length_c   1.000
_cell.angle_alpha   90.00
_cell.angle_beta   90.00
_cell.angle_gamma   90.00
#
_symmetry.space_group_name_H-M   'P 1'
#
loop_
_entity.id
_entity.type
_entity.pdbx_description
1 polymer ?
#
loop_
_entity_poly.entity_id
_entity_poly.type
_entity_poly.pdbx_seq_one_letter_code
_entity_poly.pdbx_strand_id
1 'polypeptide(L)'
;MTQWVDQLKETIPDYAKDTKLNIDAVIKRSSLPVEEAEAVALAAAFATGNSKFWTWVHSVLENRTEADAAVTAGSIMAQNNVWYPYIEMADDESLKGLPAQLRMNAIAQHGGTTKERFEAYCLAASIVGKCHFCVKAHYDGLKGMGYSVEQLRDIGRIAAVMNSVSKVLVN
;
A
#
# COMPACT_ATOMS: atom_id res chain seq x y z
N MET A 1 -1.41 -6.37 -19.74
CA MET A 1 -0.85 -5.68 -18.59
C MET A 1 -1.89 -5.28 -17.57
N THR A 2 -3.00 -4.78 -17.68
CA THR A 2 -3.98 -4.44 -16.64
C THR A 2 -5.27 -5.28 -16.74
N GLN A 3 -5.19 -6.46 -17.32
CA GLN A 3 -6.35 -7.35 -17.52
C GLN A 3 -7.03 -7.74 -16.20
N TRP A 4 -6.25 -7.87 -15.11
CA TRP A 4 -6.76 -8.15 -13.78
C TRP A 4 -7.71 -7.06 -13.27
N VAL A 5 -7.50 -5.80 -13.68
CA VAL A 5 -8.38 -4.67 -13.35
C VAL A 5 -9.78 -4.90 -13.91
N ASP A 6 -9.88 -5.38 -15.16
CA ASP A 6 -11.18 -5.66 -15.77
C ASP A 6 -11.86 -6.86 -15.10
N GLN A 7 -11.09 -7.92 -14.76
CA GLN A 7 -11.60 -9.05 -13.97
C GLN A 7 -12.10 -8.61 -12.59
N LEU A 8 -11.35 -7.75 -11.90
CA LEU A 8 -11.76 -7.22 -10.60
C LEU A 8 -13.08 -6.45 -10.70
N LYS A 9 -13.23 -5.62 -11.72
CA LYS A 9 -14.46 -4.82 -11.94
C LYS A 9 -15.70 -5.69 -12.12
N GLU A 10 -15.58 -6.87 -12.71
CA GLU A 10 -16.71 -7.79 -12.88
C GLU A 10 -17.21 -8.33 -11.54
N THR A 11 -16.38 -8.35 -10.50
CA THR A 11 -16.77 -8.82 -9.15
C THR A 11 -17.41 -7.73 -8.29
N ILE A 12 -17.32 -6.45 -8.71
CA ILE A 12 -17.85 -5.32 -7.93
C ILE A 12 -19.37 -5.21 -8.15
N PRO A 13 -20.18 -5.25 -7.09
CA PRO A 13 -21.64 -5.17 -7.20
C PRO A 13 -22.11 -3.78 -7.63
N ASP A 14 -23.32 -3.70 -8.20
CA ASP A 14 -23.86 -2.48 -8.80
C ASP A 14 -24.03 -1.33 -7.81
N TYR A 15 -24.29 -1.60 -6.53
CA TYR A 15 -24.36 -0.55 -5.50
C TYR A 15 -23.03 0.17 -5.28
N ALA A 16 -21.89 -0.44 -5.71
CA ALA A 16 -20.55 0.13 -5.59
C ALA A 16 -20.00 0.64 -6.93
N LYS A 17 -20.86 1.17 -7.79
CA LYS A 17 -20.52 1.64 -9.13
C LYS A 17 -19.38 2.64 -9.15
N ASP A 18 -19.32 3.56 -8.19
CA ASP A 18 -18.24 4.55 -8.11
C ASP A 18 -16.90 3.89 -7.78
N THR A 19 -16.88 2.91 -6.87
CA THR A 19 -15.68 2.09 -6.60
C THR A 19 -15.21 1.39 -7.86
N LYS A 20 -16.13 0.77 -8.62
CA LYS A 20 -15.83 0.09 -9.89
C LYS A 20 -15.19 1.03 -10.92
N LEU A 21 -15.73 2.24 -11.10
CA LEU A 21 -15.21 3.25 -12.04
C LEU A 21 -13.86 3.82 -11.59
N ASN A 22 -13.66 3.97 -10.28
CA ASN A 22 -12.42 4.51 -9.72
C ASN A 22 -11.23 3.56 -9.91
N ILE A 23 -11.43 2.24 -10.00
CA ILE A 23 -10.33 1.28 -10.22
C ILE A 23 -9.57 1.62 -11.52
N ASP A 24 -10.29 1.83 -12.64
CA ASP A 24 -9.65 2.25 -13.89
C ASP A 24 -8.93 3.59 -13.77
N ALA A 25 -9.54 4.53 -13.05
CA ALA A 25 -9.00 5.88 -12.90
C ALA A 25 -7.69 5.91 -12.11
N VAL A 26 -7.53 5.03 -11.12
CA VAL A 26 -6.36 5.05 -10.24
C VAL A 26 -5.24 4.13 -10.71
N ILE A 27 -5.54 3.05 -11.44
CA ILE A 27 -4.52 2.12 -11.95
C ILE A 27 -4.11 2.47 -13.38
N LYS A 28 -5.06 2.45 -14.32
CA LYS A 28 -4.75 2.64 -15.76
C LYS A 28 -4.35 4.07 -16.12
N ARG A 29 -4.78 5.06 -15.34
CA ARG A 29 -4.50 6.50 -15.57
C ARG A 29 -3.66 7.10 -14.45
N SER A 30 -2.88 6.29 -13.75
CA SER A 30 -1.92 6.74 -12.76
C SER A 30 -0.76 7.50 -13.39
N SER A 31 -0.18 8.46 -12.67
CA SER A 31 1.10 9.08 -13.00
C SER A 31 2.31 8.19 -12.67
N LEU A 32 2.08 7.07 -11.96
CA LEU A 32 3.09 6.06 -11.69
C LEU A 32 3.30 5.15 -12.91
N PRO A 33 4.49 4.57 -13.11
CA PRO A 33 4.66 3.44 -14.01
C PRO A 33 3.65 2.32 -13.71
N VAL A 34 3.16 1.64 -14.73
CA VAL A 34 2.07 0.64 -14.57
C VAL A 34 2.41 -0.43 -13.53
N GLU A 35 3.61 -1.02 -13.62
CA GLU A 35 4.04 -2.06 -12.69
C GLU A 35 4.11 -1.56 -11.24
N GLU A 36 4.51 -0.32 -11.06
CA GLU A 36 4.55 0.32 -9.74
C GLU A 36 3.15 0.58 -9.21
N ALA A 37 2.22 1.10 -10.03
CA ALA A 37 0.83 1.30 -9.65
C ALA A 37 0.15 -0.02 -9.25
N GLU A 38 0.43 -1.11 -9.94
CA GLU A 38 -0.06 -2.45 -9.64
C GLU A 38 0.47 -2.97 -8.29
N ALA A 39 1.77 -2.79 -8.03
CA ALA A 39 2.38 -3.20 -6.77
C ALA A 39 1.93 -2.32 -5.58
N VAL A 40 1.76 -1.01 -5.80
CA VAL A 40 1.12 -0.09 -4.84
C VAL A 40 -0.30 -0.56 -4.49
N ALA A 41 -1.08 -0.98 -5.50
CA ALA A 41 -2.41 -1.53 -5.28
C ALA A 41 -2.38 -2.82 -4.45
N LEU A 42 -1.41 -3.70 -4.70
CA LEU A 42 -1.24 -4.93 -3.92
C LEU A 42 -0.85 -4.63 -2.46
N ALA A 43 0.09 -3.72 -2.22
CA ALA A 43 0.48 -3.33 -0.86
C ALA A 43 -0.71 -2.75 -0.08
N ALA A 44 -1.51 -1.91 -0.73
CA ALA A 44 -2.75 -1.39 -0.16
C ALA A 44 -3.77 -2.50 0.12
N ALA A 45 -3.98 -3.44 -0.83
CA ALA A 45 -4.87 -4.58 -0.66
C ALA A 45 -4.45 -5.45 0.53
N PHE A 46 -3.15 -5.75 0.67
CA PHE A 46 -2.61 -6.47 1.81
C PHE A 46 -2.96 -5.79 3.13
N ALA A 47 -2.74 -4.48 3.22
CA ALA A 47 -2.98 -3.70 4.43
C ALA A 47 -4.48 -3.65 4.85
N THR A 48 -5.41 -3.99 3.96
CA THR A 48 -6.84 -4.09 4.31
C THR A 48 -7.17 -5.27 5.22
N GLY A 49 -6.31 -6.29 5.30
CA GLY A 49 -6.52 -7.53 6.04
C GLY A 49 -7.43 -8.55 5.33
N ASN A 50 -7.98 -8.24 4.15
CA ASN A 50 -8.78 -9.20 3.36
C ASN A 50 -7.84 -10.17 2.62
N SER A 51 -7.60 -11.34 3.21
CA SER A 51 -6.64 -12.31 2.69
C SER A 51 -7.01 -12.86 1.32
N LYS A 52 -8.29 -13.13 1.05
CA LYS A 52 -8.75 -13.59 -0.26
C LYS A 52 -8.48 -12.55 -1.34
N PHE A 53 -8.70 -11.28 -1.02
CA PHE A 53 -8.51 -10.19 -1.96
C PHE A 53 -7.03 -9.99 -2.32
N TRP A 54 -6.16 -9.79 -1.32
CA TRP A 54 -4.76 -9.52 -1.63
C TRP A 54 -4.03 -10.73 -2.22
N THR A 55 -4.36 -11.97 -1.82
CA THR A 55 -3.76 -13.17 -2.43
C THR A 55 -4.19 -13.34 -3.88
N TRP A 56 -5.43 -12.99 -4.21
CA TRP A 56 -5.87 -12.97 -5.59
C TRP A 56 -5.11 -11.90 -6.39
N VAL A 57 -5.02 -10.64 -5.91
CA VAL A 57 -4.23 -9.59 -6.58
C VAL A 57 -2.79 -10.05 -6.78
N HIS A 58 -2.15 -10.59 -5.75
CA HIS A 58 -0.79 -11.13 -5.84
C HIS A 58 -0.67 -12.19 -6.94
N SER A 59 -1.65 -13.09 -7.08
CA SER A 59 -1.59 -14.19 -8.05
C SER A 59 -1.70 -13.74 -9.50
N VAL A 60 -2.34 -12.61 -9.78
CA VAL A 60 -2.60 -12.12 -11.14
C VAL A 60 -1.58 -11.09 -11.63
N LEU A 61 -0.74 -10.55 -10.77
CA LEU A 61 0.34 -9.64 -11.18
C LEU A 61 1.48 -10.42 -11.87
N GLU A 62 1.87 -9.94 -13.04
CA GLU A 62 2.88 -10.61 -13.88
C GLU A 62 4.30 -10.42 -13.31
N ASN A 63 4.63 -9.23 -12.81
CA ASN A 63 5.94 -8.94 -12.23
C ASN A 63 6.02 -9.48 -10.79
N ARG A 64 6.53 -10.71 -10.66
CA ARG A 64 6.63 -11.41 -9.37
C ARG A 64 7.52 -10.68 -8.37
N THR A 65 8.62 -10.10 -8.83
CA THR A 65 9.55 -9.36 -7.96
C THR A 65 8.85 -8.17 -7.30
N GLU A 66 8.10 -7.39 -8.08
CA GLU A 66 7.34 -6.26 -7.54
C GLU A 66 6.18 -6.71 -6.65
N ALA A 67 5.50 -7.80 -7.02
CA ALA A 67 4.42 -8.36 -6.20
C ALA A 67 4.94 -8.84 -4.83
N ASP A 68 6.06 -9.56 -4.79
CA ASP A 68 6.65 -10.05 -3.55
C ASP A 68 7.20 -8.89 -2.69
N ALA A 69 7.79 -7.87 -3.31
CA ALA A 69 8.24 -6.66 -2.62
C ALA A 69 7.06 -5.88 -2.00
N ALA A 70 5.94 -5.78 -2.71
CA ALA A 70 4.73 -5.13 -2.20
C ALA A 70 4.14 -5.83 -0.97
N VAL A 71 4.08 -7.16 -0.98
CA VAL A 71 3.62 -7.97 0.17
C VAL A 71 4.61 -7.85 1.33
N THR A 72 5.91 -7.83 1.04
CA THR A 72 6.96 -7.62 2.05
C THR A 72 6.80 -6.25 2.72
N ALA A 73 6.61 -5.19 1.95
CA ALA A 73 6.33 -3.85 2.47
C ALA A 73 5.05 -3.82 3.32
N GLY A 74 3.97 -4.43 2.82
CA GLY A 74 2.71 -4.57 3.55
C GLY A 74 2.88 -5.26 4.89
N SER A 75 3.66 -6.35 4.94
CA SER A 75 3.95 -7.12 6.17
C SER A 75 4.69 -6.28 7.20
N ILE A 76 5.75 -5.56 6.81
CA ILE A 76 6.49 -4.67 7.72
C ILE A 76 5.61 -3.52 8.19
N MET A 77 4.81 -2.94 7.30
CA MET A 77 3.92 -1.85 7.68
C MET A 77 2.76 -2.33 8.58
N ALA A 78 2.30 -3.56 8.46
CA ALA A 78 1.33 -4.13 9.40
C ALA A 78 1.83 -4.10 10.85
N GLN A 79 3.14 -4.34 11.06
CA GLN A 79 3.80 -4.19 12.35
C GLN A 79 3.93 -2.71 12.75
N ASN A 80 4.47 -1.89 11.86
CA ASN A 80 4.78 -0.49 12.15
C ASN A 80 3.53 0.37 12.34
N ASN A 81 2.46 0.07 11.61
CA ASN A 81 1.17 0.75 11.72
C ASN A 81 0.47 0.51 13.08
N VAL A 82 0.94 -0.45 13.85
CA VAL A 82 0.49 -0.68 15.24
C VAL A 82 1.48 -0.07 16.23
N TRP A 83 2.78 -0.29 16.02
CA TRP A 83 3.81 0.14 16.96
C TRP A 83 3.88 1.66 17.11
N TYR A 84 4.01 2.40 16.01
CA TYR A 84 4.16 3.85 16.07
C TYR A 84 2.92 4.59 16.60
N PRO A 85 1.69 4.25 16.20
CA PRO A 85 0.49 4.80 16.84
C PRO A 85 0.38 4.45 18.32
N TYR A 86 0.81 3.26 18.75
CA TYR A 86 0.85 2.91 20.16
C TYR A 86 1.76 3.85 20.96
N ILE A 87 2.98 4.12 20.47
CA ILE A 87 3.91 5.04 21.11
C ILE A 87 3.33 6.47 21.17
N GLU A 88 2.68 6.92 20.10
CA GLU A 88 2.03 8.23 20.04
C GLU A 88 0.87 8.33 21.05
N MET A 89 -0.01 7.31 21.08
CA MET A 89 -1.17 7.29 21.97
C MET A 89 -0.81 7.13 23.45
N ALA A 90 0.25 6.40 23.76
CA ALA A 90 0.74 6.24 25.13
C ALA A 90 1.28 7.54 25.73
N ASP A 91 1.83 8.42 24.87
CA ASP A 91 2.38 9.75 25.20
C ASP A 91 3.34 9.76 26.39
N ASP A 92 4.15 8.71 26.55
CA ASP A 92 5.15 8.55 27.59
C ASP A 92 6.55 8.79 27.01
N GLU A 93 7.22 9.85 27.48
CA GLU A 93 8.58 10.22 27.02
C GLU A 93 9.62 9.13 27.33
N SER A 94 9.44 8.38 28.41
CA SER A 94 10.35 7.27 28.74
C SER A 94 10.20 6.11 27.76
N LEU A 95 8.98 5.84 27.29
CA LEU A 95 8.70 4.86 26.25
C LEU A 95 9.22 5.30 24.88
N LYS A 96 9.05 6.58 24.52
CA LYS A 96 9.57 7.16 23.27
C LYS A 96 11.11 7.04 23.16
N GLY A 97 11.80 7.08 24.30
CA GLY A 97 13.26 6.94 24.38
C GLY A 97 13.79 5.51 24.22
N LEU A 98 12.91 4.51 24.29
CA LEU A 98 13.32 3.10 24.16
C LEU A 98 13.37 2.65 22.69
N PRO A 99 14.40 1.89 22.27
CA PRO A 99 14.43 1.30 20.94
C PRO A 99 13.31 0.27 20.79
N ALA A 100 12.68 0.24 19.62
CA ALA A 100 11.57 -0.67 19.33
C ALA A 100 11.94 -2.17 19.48
N GLN A 101 13.21 -2.53 19.23
CA GLN A 101 13.72 -3.91 19.23
C GLN A 101 12.93 -4.87 18.30
N LEU A 102 12.33 -4.32 17.25
CA LEU A 102 11.62 -5.05 16.22
C LEU A 102 12.51 -5.22 14.99
N ARG A 103 12.49 -6.41 14.38
CA ARG A 103 13.25 -6.63 13.15
C ARG A 103 12.55 -5.93 11.97
N MET A 104 13.33 -5.14 11.23
CA MET A 104 12.88 -4.40 10.05
C MET A 104 13.89 -4.51 8.89
N ASN A 105 14.56 -5.66 8.76
CA ASN A 105 15.61 -5.86 7.76
C ASN A 105 15.10 -5.67 6.32
N ALA A 106 13.82 -5.96 6.07
CA ALA A 106 13.21 -5.77 4.76
C ALA A 106 13.25 -4.30 4.29
N ILE A 107 13.26 -3.32 5.20
CA ILE A 107 13.41 -1.90 4.85
C ILE A 107 14.77 -1.61 4.22
N ALA A 108 15.83 -2.30 4.64
CA ALA A 108 17.16 -2.16 4.07
C ALA A 108 17.36 -2.99 2.80
N GLN A 109 16.60 -4.07 2.63
CA GLN A 109 16.70 -5.00 1.50
C GLN A 109 15.71 -4.70 0.37
N HIS A 110 14.70 -3.87 0.64
CA HIS A 110 13.67 -3.41 -0.30
C HIS A 110 12.88 -4.55 -0.99
N GLY A 111 12.83 -5.75 -0.39
CA GLY A 111 12.08 -6.88 -0.94
C GLY A 111 12.51 -7.32 -2.35
N GLY A 112 13.69 -6.88 -2.83
CA GLY A 112 14.21 -7.19 -4.16
C GLY A 112 13.87 -6.16 -5.25
N THR A 113 13.13 -5.09 -4.91
CA THR A 113 12.87 -3.93 -5.79
C THR A 113 13.78 -2.75 -5.46
N THR A 114 13.59 -1.61 -6.10
CA THR A 114 14.34 -0.39 -5.77
C THR A 114 13.85 0.21 -4.45
N LYS A 115 14.70 1.00 -3.81
CA LYS A 115 14.35 1.70 -2.56
C LYS A 115 13.10 2.58 -2.75
N GLU A 116 13.06 3.34 -3.83
CA GLU A 116 11.98 4.27 -4.13
C GLU A 116 10.64 3.54 -4.27
N ARG A 117 10.59 2.46 -5.02
CA ARG A 117 9.38 1.65 -5.19
C ARG A 117 8.95 1.01 -3.86
N PHE A 118 9.89 0.45 -3.11
CA PHE A 118 9.58 -0.13 -1.79
C PHE A 118 8.98 0.91 -0.83
N GLU A 119 9.52 2.12 -0.81
CA GLU A 119 8.97 3.25 -0.04
C GLU A 119 7.54 3.62 -0.49
N ALA A 120 7.24 3.57 -1.80
CA ALA A 120 5.89 3.81 -2.31
C ALA A 120 4.90 2.72 -1.82
N TYR A 121 5.33 1.46 -1.75
CA TYR A 121 4.53 0.36 -1.21
C TYR A 121 4.31 0.51 0.30
N CYS A 122 5.34 0.92 1.03
CA CYS A 122 5.23 1.25 2.46
C CYS A 122 4.25 2.41 2.69
N LEU A 123 4.31 3.47 1.86
CA LEU A 123 3.36 4.58 1.94
C LEU A 123 1.91 4.10 1.76
N ALA A 124 1.65 3.31 0.71
CA ALA A 124 0.31 2.81 0.42
C ALA A 124 -0.26 1.97 1.58
N ALA A 125 0.53 1.06 2.12
CA ALA A 125 0.14 0.25 3.28
C ALA A 125 -0.09 1.09 4.54
N SER A 126 0.73 2.13 4.74
CA SER A 126 0.61 3.04 5.89
C SER A 126 -0.63 3.94 5.81
N ILE A 127 -1.05 4.35 4.60
CA ILE A 127 -2.28 5.11 4.38
C ILE A 127 -3.50 4.26 4.80
N VAL A 128 -3.56 3.00 4.38
CA VAL A 128 -4.63 2.08 4.77
C VAL A 128 -4.59 1.81 6.28
N GLY A 129 -3.41 1.64 6.85
CA GLY A 129 -3.20 1.43 8.29
C GLY A 129 -3.41 2.68 9.14
N LYS A 130 -3.56 3.88 8.54
CA LYS A 130 -3.80 5.17 9.20
C LYS A 130 -2.73 5.54 10.24
N CYS A 131 -1.48 5.12 10.02
CA CYS A 131 -0.36 5.47 10.87
C CYS A 131 0.18 6.86 10.48
N HIS A 132 -0.12 7.89 11.26
CA HIS A 132 0.29 9.28 10.96
C HIS A 132 1.81 9.42 10.80
N PHE A 133 2.56 8.85 11.73
CA PHE A 133 4.03 8.84 11.69
C PHE A 133 4.56 8.16 10.43
N CYS A 134 4.04 6.95 10.12
CA CYS A 134 4.50 6.17 8.97
C CYS A 134 4.18 6.88 7.65
N VAL A 135 2.96 7.40 7.50
CA VAL A 135 2.55 8.16 6.30
C VAL A 135 3.46 9.36 6.09
N LYS A 136 3.70 10.15 7.16
CA LYS A 136 4.58 11.32 7.04
C LYS A 136 6.00 10.93 6.66
N ALA A 137 6.58 9.92 7.29
CA ALA A 137 7.94 9.48 7.04
C ALA A 137 8.14 9.01 5.58
N HIS A 138 7.26 8.13 5.09
CA HIS A 138 7.35 7.62 3.71
C HIS A 138 7.02 8.69 2.66
N TYR A 139 6.04 9.57 2.93
CA TYR A 139 5.70 10.70 2.06
C TYR A 139 6.89 11.66 1.89
N ASP A 140 7.48 12.10 2.98
CA ASP A 140 8.64 13.00 2.96
C ASP A 140 9.85 12.32 2.31
N GLY A 141 10.07 11.04 2.60
CA GLY A 141 11.12 10.24 1.97
C GLY A 141 11.00 10.18 0.46
N LEU A 142 9.82 9.82 -0.06
CA LEU A 142 9.54 9.77 -1.51
C LEU A 142 9.67 11.13 -2.18
N LYS A 143 9.20 12.20 -1.53
CA LYS A 143 9.37 13.55 -2.03
C LYS A 143 10.86 13.93 -2.13
N GLY A 144 11.65 13.54 -1.15
CA GLY A 144 13.12 13.69 -1.17
C GLY A 144 13.82 12.86 -2.25
N MET A 145 13.22 11.75 -2.68
CA MET A 145 13.69 10.88 -3.77
C MET A 145 13.20 11.35 -5.15
N GLY A 146 12.47 12.46 -5.24
CA GLY A 146 12.06 13.06 -6.51
C GLY A 146 10.66 12.69 -6.99
N TYR A 147 9.83 12.03 -6.18
CA TYR A 147 8.42 11.83 -6.53
C TYR A 147 7.68 13.15 -6.61
N SER A 148 6.93 13.33 -7.67
CA SER A 148 6.06 14.49 -7.83
C SER A 148 4.87 14.42 -6.88
N VAL A 149 4.26 15.57 -6.58
CA VAL A 149 3.03 15.62 -5.78
C VAL A 149 1.89 14.84 -6.46
N GLU A 150 1.88 14.76 -7.79
CA GLU A 150 0.91 13.95 -8.53
C GLU A 150 1.09 12.46 -8.29
N GLN A 151 2.34 11.96 -8.32
CA GLN A 151 2.64 10.56 -8.01
C GLN A 151 2.26 10.22 -6.57
N LEU A 152 2.60 11.09 -5.61
CA LEU A 152 2.24 10.91 -4.20
C LEU A 152 0.71 10.93 -4.00
N ARG A 153 -0.01 11.82 -4.71
CA ARG A 153 -1.48 11.83 -4.73
C ARG A 153 -2.03 10.50 -5.27
N ASP A 154 -1.45 9.99 -6.35
CA ASP A 154 -1.94 8.76 -6.97
C ASP A 154 -1.70 7.53 -6.10
N ILE A 155 -0.60 7.45 -5.35
CA ILE A 155 -0.43 6.42 -4.30
C ILE A 155 -1.58 6.48 -3.30
N GLY A 156 -1.93 7.67 -2.81
CA GLY A 156 -3.06 7.84 -1.88
C GLY A 156 -4.41 7.46 -2.48
N ARG A 157 -4.65 7.79 -3.75
CA ARG A 157 -5.88 7.42 -4.48
C ARG A 157 -5.99 5.91 -4.66
N ILE A 158 -4.90 5.26 -5.05
CA ILE A 158 -4.84 3.80 -5.18
C ILE A 158 -5.19 3.16 -3.83
N ALA A 159 -4.53 3.59 -2.74
CA ALA A 159 -4.77 3.06 -1.40
C ALA A 159 -6.24 3.21 -0.97
N ALA A 160 -6.84 4.37 -1.21
CA ALA A 160 -8.24 4.63 -0.88
C ALA A 160 -9.21 3.72 -1.67
N VAL A 161 -8.97 3.55 -2.97
CA VAL A 161 -9.82 2.72 -3.83
C VAL A 161 -9.67 1.24 -3.48
N MET A 162 -8.45 0.75 -3.26
CA MET A 162 -8.22 -0.66 -2.87
C MET A 162 -8.84 -0.97 -1.50
N ASN A 163 -8.82 -0.02 -0.57
CA ASN A 163 -9.54 -0.18 0.71
C ASN A 163 -11.06 -0.25 0.49
N SER A 164 -11.63 0.56 -0.40
CA SER A 164 -13.05 0.49 -0.75
C SER A 164 -13.40 -0.85 -1.41
N VAL A 165 -12.61 -1.30 -2.37
CA VAL A 165 -12.77 -2.62 -3.03
C VAL A 165 -12.81 -3.74 -2.01
N SER A 166 -11.86 -3.74 -1.08
CA SER A 166 -11.81 -4.76 0.00
C SER A 166 -13.09 -4.82 0.84
N LYS A 167 -13.79 -3.70 1.02
CA LYS A 167 -15.03 -3.64 1.82
C LYS A 167 -16.26 -4.11 1.06
N VAL A 168 -16.27 -3.97 -0.28
CA VAL A 168 -17.41 -4.39 -1.11
C VAL A 168 -17.26 -5.82 -1.62
N LEU A 169 -16.05 -6.38 -1.64
CA LEU A 169 -15.84 -7.81 -1.88
C LEU A 169 -16.20 -8.59 -0.61
N VAL A 170 -17.46 -8.88 -0.46
CA VAL A 170 -17.95 -9.70 0.66
C VAL A 170 -17.49 -11.14 0.45
N ASN A 171 -17.01 -11.77 1.51
CA ASN A 171 -16.56 -13.17 1.55
C ASN A 171 -17.66 -14.19 1.26
#